data_c29482156e50a5eb81e37da9105849fe
#
_entry.id   c29482156e50a5eb81e37da9105849fe
#
_cell.length_a   1.000
_cell.length_b   1.000
_cell.length_c   1.000
_cell.angle_alpha   90.00
_cell.angle_beta   90.00
_cell.angle_gamma   90.00
#
_symmetry.space_group_name_H-M   'P 1'
#
loop_
_entity.id
_entity.type
_entity.pdbx_description
1 polymer ?
#
loop_
_entity_poly.entity_id
_entity_poly.type
_entity_poly.pdbx_seq_one_letter_code
_entity_poly.pdbx_strand_id
1 'polypeptide(L)'
;MYKLIKKSFIFIFIFMFAYLLLKDETFDEKTLVIGSSIPYSGSIDLWGEAVNNGVNSYFNYANEFNLLKDKKIKFLAYDDKYEPELTYENIEKLIHKNNVFALFGFVGTPTIKRVLPVIYDENIPFFAPFSGASFLRNNSDNIINFRSSYKEEIENLVKYLESQNKLERVAIFYQNDIYGEENYISLKNALKEKNRQLLAEGSYNRNTLSISHAFNEIKDVKPQVIFISGAYKANSLFIQKAKEDEELKDVIFCNISFGDANSMVKELKNLNTDTKNIIFSQVVPNYENQNLKIVNEYQMVMKKYFSDKPLGFLSFEAFLSSKVLVNAISRIDGKFTRDKLIFALKTTPSDLLEGIHLEYKNSQLLNQTYLFKYENEHFIELER
;
A
#
# COMPACT_ATOMS: atom_id res chain seq x y z
N MET A 1 -62.90 9.20 9.37
CA MET A 1 -62.25 8.10 8.60
C MET A 1 -60.94 8.55 7.94
N TYR A 2 -60.90 9.63 7.15
CA TYR A 2 -59.69 10.08 6.44
C TYR A 2 -58.49 10.49 7.34
N LYS A 3 -58.71 11.09 8.53
CA LYS A 3 -57.67 11.45 9.50
C LYS A 3 -57.06 10.22 10.21
N LEU A 4 -57.75 9.13 10.36
CA LEU A 4 -57.20 7.90 10.94
C LEU A 4 -56.31 7.16 9.92
N ILE A 5 -56.74 7.11 8.66
CA ILE A 5 -55.97 6.46 7.58
C ILE A 5 -54.61 7.18 7.36
N LYS A 6 -54.61 8.53 7.40
CA LYS A 6 -53.37 9.35 7.28
C LYS A 6 -52.40 9.12 8.45
N LYS A 7 -52.90 8.93 9.67
CA LYS A 7 -52.06 8.63 10.84
C LYS A 7 -51.46 7.23 10.77
N SER A 8 -52.23 6.22 10.30
CA SER A 8 -51.76 4.86 10.11
C SER A 8 -50.65 4.80 9.02
N PHE A 9 -50.78 5.56 7.92
CA PHE A 9 -49.75 5.59 6.87
C PHE A 9 -48.47 6.23 7.39
N ILE A 10 -48.51 7.28 8.20
CA ILE A 10 -47.33 7.92 8.80
C ILE A 10 -46.66 6.95 9.77
N PHE A 11 -47.42 6.20 10.58
CA PHE A 11 -46.85 5.23 11.51
C PHE A 11 -46.19 4.07 10.79
N ILE A 12 -46.82 3.56 9.71
CA ILE A 12 -46.23 2.48 8.86
C ILE A 12 -44.92 3.00 8.19
N PHE A 13 -44.90 4.23 7.71
CA PHE A 13 -43.73 4.82 7.09
C PHE A 13 -42.59 5.04 8.10
N ILE A 14 -42.90 5.50 9.31
CA ILE A 14 -41.92 5.63 10.40
C ILE A 14 -41.39 4.26 10.85
N PHE A 15 -42.26 3.26 10.96
CA PHE A 15 -41.85 1.90 11.32
C PHE A 15 -41.01 1.24 10.23
N MET A 16 -41.40 1.43 8.96
CA MET A 16 -40.64 0.93 7.81
C MET A 16 -39.28 1.65 7.68
N PHE A 17 -39.26 2.96 7.94
CA PHE A 17 -38.00 3.75 7.94
C PHE A 17 -37.12 3.38 9.13
N ALA A 18 -37.70 3.21 10.33
CA ALA A 18 -36.98 2.69 11.49
C ALA A 18 -36.49 1.25 11.30
N TYR A 19 -37.26 0.40 10.63
CA TYR A 19 -36.86 -0.96 10.27
C TYR A 19 -35.72 -0.97 9.24
N LEU A 20 -35.72 -0.04 8.28
CA LEU A 20 -34.64 0.14 7.30
C LEU A 20 -33.36 0.70 7.97
N LEU A 21 -33.49 1.59 8.95
CA LEU A 21 -32.39 2.13 9.75
C LEU A 21 -31.83 1.12 10.77
N LEU A 22 -32.67 0.15 11.21
CA LEU A 22 -32.31 -0.90 12.16
C LEU A 22 -31.96 -2.23 11.46
N LYS A 23 -31.96 -2.26 10.11
CA LYS A 23 -31.54 -3.42 9.38
C LYS A 23 -30.01 -3.56 9.56
N ASP A 24 -29.66 -4.25 10.63
CA ASP A 24 -28.28 -4.71 10.83
C ASP A 24 -27.79 -5.39 9.56
N GLU A 25 -26.69 -4.94 9.00
CA GLU A 25 -26.03 -5.65 7.90
C GLU A 25 -25.74 -7.10 8.36
N THR A 26 -26.40 -8.06 7.74
CA THR A 26 -26.18 -9.48 8.02
C THR A 26 -25.11 -9.99 7.06
N PHE A 27 -23.93 -10.24 7.60
CA PHE A 27 -22.85 -10.94 6.88
C PHE A 27 -23.04 -12.45 7.03
N ASP A 28 -22.59 -13.21 6.02
CA ASP A 28 -22.55 -14.68 6.16
C ASP A 28 -21.62 -15.03 7.32
N GLU A 29 -22.20 -15.53 8.41
CA GLU A 29 -21.43 -15.88 9.61
C GLU A 29 -20.46 -17.04 9.39
N LYS A 30 -20.63 -17.84 8.33
CA LYS A 30 -19.74 -18.95 7.99
C LYS A 30 -18.57 -18.53 7.11
N THR A 31 -18.77 -17.54 6.22
CA THR A 31 -17.74 -17.07 5.30
C THR A 31 -17.70 -15.55 5.25
N LEU A 32 -16.64 -14.97 5.76
CA LEU A 32 -16.40 -13.53 5.68
C LEU A 32 -15.70 -13.21 4.35
N VAL A 33 -16.35 -12.40 3.51
CA VAL A 33 -15.79 -11.96 2.23
C VAL A 33 -15.08 -10.61 2.45
N ILE A 34 -13.80 -10.58 2.13
CA ILE A 34 -12.95 -9.39 2.17
C ILE A 34 -12.71 -8.94 0.75
N GLY A 35 -13.12 -7.70 0.44
CA GLY A 35 -13.10 -7.16 -0.91
C GLY A 35 -11.85 -6.34 -1.23
N SER A 36 -11.37 -6.43 -2.46
CA SER A 36 -10.24 -5.64 -2.94
C SER A 36 -10.38 -5.22 -4.40
N SER A 37 -9.65 -4.15 -4.77
CA SER A 37 -9.41 -3.74 -6.15
C SER A 37 -7.90 -3.55 -6.30
N ILE A 38 -7.30 -4.35 -7.18
CA ILE A 38 -5.84 -4.41 -7.36
C ILE A 38 -5.50 -4.58 -8.85
N PRO A 39 -4.32 -4.14 -9.29
CA PRO A 39 -3.93 -4.21 -10.71
C PRO A 39 -3.41 -5.61 -11.08
N TYR A 40 -4.29 -6.52 -11.47
CA TYR A 40 -3.88 -7.84 -11.99
C TYR A 40 -3.31 -7.77 -13.41
N SER A 41 -3.55 -6.67 -14.10
CA SER A 41 -3.01 -6.40 -15.43
C SER A 41 -2.61 -4.93 -15.56
N GLY A 42 -1.94 -4.56 -16.67
CA GLY A 42 -1.52 -3.17 -16.91
C GLY A 42 -0.06 -2.89 -16.53
N SER A 43 0.22 -1.63 -16.22
CA SER A 43 1.61 -1.13 -16.04
C SER A 43 2.30 -1.63 -14.77
N ILE A 44 1.51 -1.96 -13.74
CA ILE A 44 2.00 -2.43 -12.43
C ILE A 44 1.41 -3.80 -12.05
N ASP A 45 1.22 -4.66 -13.02
CA ASP A 45 0.64 -6.01 -12.86
C ASP A 45 1.35 -6.86 -11.79
N LEU A 46 2.67 -6.75 -11.65
CA LEU A 46 3.43 -7.46 -10.61
C LEU A 46 3.03 -7.02 -9.19
N TRP A 47 2.53 -5.80 -9.01
CA TRP A 47 1.95 -5.36 -7.75
C TRP A 47 0.73 -6.19 -7.37
N GLY A 48 -0.23 -6.31 -8.29
CA GLY A 48 -1.44 -7.09 -8.08
C GLY A 48 -1.14 -8.56 -7.79
N GLU A 49 -0.20 -9.15 -8.53
CA GLU A 49 0.25 -10.52 -8.30
C GLU A 49 0.85 -10.70 -6.90
N ALA A 50 1.80 -9.84 -6.51
CA ALA A 50 2.47 -9.94 -5.21
C ALA A 50 1.50 -9.78 -4.04
N VAL A 51 0.60 -8.77 -4.10
CA VAL A 51 -0.44 -8.55 -3.08
C VAL A 51 -1.37 -9.75 -2.99
N ASN A 52 -1.88 -10.23 -4.13
CA ASN A 52 -2.76 -11.40 -4.18
C ASN A 52 -2.11 -12.65 -3.53
N ASN A 53 -0.85 -12.91 -3.86
CA ASN A 53 -0.13 -14.07 -3.33
C ASN A 53 0.11 -13.97 -1.83
N GLY A 54 0.53 -12.79 -1.34
CA GLY A 54 0.72 -12.54 0.09
C GLY A 54 -0.59 -12.69 0.88
N VAL A 55 -1.68 -12.10 0.40
CA VAL A 55 -3.01 -12.19 1.05
C VAL A 55 -3.51 -13.61 1.07
N ASN A 56 -3.59 -14.26 -0.09
CA ASN A 56 -4.16 -15.61 -0.18
C ASN A 56 -3.28 -16.66 0.52
N SER A 57 -1.97 -16.46 0.63
CA SER A 57 -1.12 -17.36 1.38
C SER A 57 -1.55 -17.43 2.85
N TYR A 58 -1.75 -16.26 3.49
CA TYR A 58 -2.16 -16.24 4.90
C TYR A 58 -3.65 -16.62 5.09
N PHE A 59 -4.54 -16.23 4.19
CA PHE A 59 -5.94 -16.61 4.29
C PHE A 59 -6.15 -18.12 4.12
N ASN A 60 -5.43 -18.74 3.18
CA ASN A 60 -5.44 -20.19 3.03
C ASN A 60 -4.90 -20.89 4.28
N TYR A 61 -3.80 -20.39 4.84
CA TYR A 61 -3.25 -20.86 6.10
C TYR A 61 -4.28 -20.75 7.25
N ALA A 62 -4.90 -19.59 7.41
CA ALA A 62 -5.91 -19.35 8.43
C ALA A 62 -7.12 -20.29 8.30
N ASN A 63 -7.57 -20.51 7.08
CA ASN A 63 -8.69 -21.42 6.78
C ASN A 63 -8.34 -22.90 7.03
N GLU A 64 -7.14 -23.33 6.65
CA GLU A 64 -6.69 -24.72 6.84
C GLU A 64 -6.52 -25.05 8.33
N PHE A 65 -5.92 -24.12 9.10
CA PHE A 65 -5.66 -24.32 10.52
C PHE A 65 -6.80 -23.82 11.44
N ASN A 66 -7.97 -23.47 10.88
CA ASN A 66 -9.15 -23.00 11.59
C ASN A 66 -8.88 -21.84 12.58
N LEU A 67 -8.03 -20.89 12.19
CA LEU A 67 -7.68 -19.75 13.06
C LEU A 67 -8.87 -18.87 13.40
N LEU A 68 -9.93 -18.91 12.61
CA LEU A 68 -11.21 -18.23 12.85
C LEU A 68 -12.29 -19.18 13.40
N LYS A 69 -11.89 -20.31 14.03
CA LYS A 69 -12.76 -21.38 14.51
C LYS A 69 -13.59 -21.93 13.36
N ASP A 70 -14.94 -21.95 13.48
CA ASP A 70 -15.84 -22.51 12.45
C ASP A 70 -16.10 -21.57 11.26
N LYS A 71 -15.33 -20.51 11.12
CA LYS A 71 -15.50 -19.51 10.05
C LYS A 71 -14.39 -19.60 9.02
N LYS A 72 -14.75 -19.20 7.79
CA LYS A 72 -13.80 -19.06 6.68
C LYS A 72 -13.64 -17.60 6.30
N ILE A 73 -12.46 -17.25 5.79
CA ILE A 73 -12.19 -15.95 5.18
C ILE A 73 -11.94 -16.15 3.69
N LYS A 74 -12.52 -15.28 2.87
CA LYS A 74 -12.36 -15.30 1.41
C LYS A 74 -11.89 -13.94 0.91
N PHE A 75 -10.84 -13.93 0.12
CA PHE A 75 -10.39 -12.75 -0.60
C PHE A 75 -11.10 -12.68 -1.95
N LEU A 76 -11.78 -11.57 -2.22
CA LEU A 76 -12.43 -11.28 -3.50
C LEU A 76 -11.84 -10.00 -4.07
N ALA A 77 -10.98 -10.14 -5.06
CA ALA A 77 -10.32 -9.01 -5.69
C ALA A 77 -10.70 -8.88 -7.16
N TYR A 78 -10.92 -7.66 -7.62
CA TYR A 78 -11.16 -7.31 -9.01
C TYR A 78 -9.97 -6.56 -9.59
N ASP A 79 -9.72 -6.77 -10.89
CA ASP A 79 -8.69 -6.04 -11.64
C ASP A 79 -9.13 -4.60 -11.90
N ASP A 80 -8.28 -3.63 -11.55
CA ASP A 80 -8.48 -2.22 -11.87
C ASP A 80 -7.45 -1.64 -12.84
N LYS A 81 -6.46 -2.44 -13.24
CA LYS A 81 -5.39 -2.01 -14.18
C LYS A 81 -4.65 -0.74 -13.75
N TYR A 82 -4.71 -0.41 -12.47
CA TYR A 82 -4.24 0.87 -11.91
C TYR A 82 -4.99 2.08 -12.50
N GLU A 83 -6.29 1.92 -12.80
CA GLU A 83 -7.17 2.97 -13.32
C GLU A 83 -8.25 3.33 -12.32
N PRO A 84 -8.36 4.62 -11.88
CA PRO A 84 -9.29 5.06 -10.84
C PRO A 84 -10.76 4.75 -11.16
N GLU A 85 -11.18 4.87 -12.42
CA GLU A 85 -12.57 4.62 -12.80
C GLU A 85 -12.91 3.13 -12.71
N LEU A 86 -11.98 2.23 -13.04
CA LEU A 86 -12.17 0.79 -12.85
C LEU A 86 -12.23 0.44 -11.37
N THR A 87 -11.43 1.12 -10.52
CA THR A 87 -11.49 0.94 -9.06
C THR A 87 -12.86 1.37 -8.53
N TYR A 88 -13.43 2.46 -9.06
CA TYR A 88 -14.78 2.90 -8.72
C TYR A 88 -15.84 1.87 -9.09
N GLU A 89 -15.80 1.33 -10.30
CA GLU A 89 -16.70 0.25 -10.71
C GLU A 89 -16.55 -1.01 -9.83
N ASN A 90 -15.34 -1.31 -9.42
CA ASN A 90 -15.06 -2.48 -8.59
C ASN A 90 -15.59 -2.30 -7.16
N ILE A 91 -15.44 -1.14 -6.53
CA ILE A 91 -15.98 -0.91 -5.18
C ILE A 91 -17.50 -0.98 -5.15
N GLU A 92 -18.19 -0.43 -6.17
CA GLU A 92 -19.64 -0.57 -6.31
C GLU A 92 -20.08 -2.05 -6.35
N LYS A 93 -19.37 -2.88 -7.11
CA LYS A 93 -19.63 -4.32 -7.16
C LYS A 93 -19.36 -5.00 -5.81
N LEU A 94 -18.25 -4.65 -5.16
CA LEU A 94 -17.85 -5.24 -3.88
C LEU A 94 -18.88 -4.96 -2.78
N ILE A 95 -19.34 -3.73 -2.69
CA ILE A 95 -20.31 -3.32 -1.66
C ILE A 95 -21.71 -3.82 -2.00
N HIS A 96 -22.26 -3.41 -3.14
CA HIS A 96 -23.68 -3.58 -3.43
C HIS A 96 -24.05 -4.95 -4.00
N LYS A 97 -23.11 -5.64 -4.68
CA LYS A 97 -23.37 -6.97 -5.26
C LYS A 97 -22.82 -8.10 -4.40
N ASN A 98 -21.63 -7.91 -3.84
CA ASN A 98 -20.94 -8.97 -3.11
C ASN A 98 -21.11 -8.88 -1.59
N ASN A 99 -21.65 -7.75 -1.09
CA ASN A 99 -21.85 -7.48 0.33
C ASN A 99 -20.60 -7.82 1.17
N VAL A 100 -19.44 -7.27 0.79
CA VAL A 100 -18.18 -7.55 1.46
C VAL A 100 -18.18 -7.01 2.89
N PHE A 101 -17.60 -7.77 3.82
CA PHE A 101 -17.50 -7.39 5.22
C PHE A 101 -16.59 -6.18 5.44
N ALA A 102 -15.48 -6.17 4.73
CA ALA A 102 -14.50 -5.07 4.76
C ALA A 102 -13.80 -4.95 3.42
N LEU A 103 -13.23 -3.77 3.14
CA LEU A 103 -12.29 -3.53 2.06
C LEU A 103 -10.86 -3.70 2.59
N PHE A 104 -9.99 -4.25 1.76
CA PHE A 104 -8.63 -4.57 2.15
C PHE A 104 -7.65 -4.44 0.98
N GLY A 105 -6.52 -3.78 1.22
CA GLY A 105 -5.37 -3.91 0.36
C GLY A 105 -5.52 -3.34 -1.06
N PHE A 106 -6.37 -2.32 -1.28
CA PHE A 106 -6.42 -1.64 -2.58
C PHE A 106 -5.07 -1.03 -2.91
N VAL A 107 -4.69 -1.07 -4.18
CA VAL A 107 -3.36 -0.62 -4.63
C VAL A 107 -3.44 0.71 -5.34
N GLY A 108 -2.63 1.65 -4.86
CA GLY A 108 -2.38 2.91 -5.55
C GLY A 108 -3.09 4.14 -5.00
N THR A 109 -2.36 5.24 -4.98
CA THR A 109 -2.86 6.51 -4.44
C THR A 109 -4.01 7.10 -5.27
N PRO A 110 -3.93 7.21 -6.62
CA PRO A 110 -5.01 7.78 -7.43
C PRO A 110 -6.27 6.89 -7.44
N THR A 111 -6.11 5.58 -7.45
CA THR A 111 -7.20 4.60 -7.41
C THR A 111 -7.97 4.68 -6.09
N ILE A 112 -7.25 4.69 -4.96
CA ILE A 112 -7.85 4.84 -3.62
C ILE A 112 -8.51 6.22 -3.47
N LYS A 113 -7.86 7.29 -3.93
CA LYS A 113 -8.43 8.65 -3.84
C LYS A 113 -9.79 8.75 -4.52
N ARG A 114 -9.96 8.07 -5.66
CA ARG A 114 -11.22 8.06 -6.43
C ARG A 114 -12.38 7.46 -5.66
N VAL A 115 -12.12 6.49 -4.80
CA VAL A 115 -13.17 5.73 -4.08
C VAL A 115 -13.39 6.17 -2.63
N LEU A 116 -12.62 7.13 -2.13
CA LEU A 116 -12.80 7.64 -0.76
C LEU A 116 -14.21 8.10 -0.43
N PRO A 117 -14.93 8.85 -1.30
CA PRO A 117 -16.30 9.26 -1.01
C PRO A 117 -17.20 8.05 -0.71
N VAL A 118 -17.13 7.00 -1.52
CA VAL A 118 -17.92 5.78 -1.31
C VAL A 118 -17.55 5.09 0.01
N ILE A 119 -16.25 5.02 0.34
CA ILE A 119 -15.78 4.43 1.61
C ILE A 119 -16.33 5.18 2.81
N TYR A 120 -16.40 6.51 2.75
CA TYR A 120 -16.96 7.32 3.83
C TYR A 120 -18.48 7.22 3.92
N ASP A 121 -19.18 7.33 2.78
CA ASP A 121 -20.64 7.30 2.72
C ASP A 121 -21.20 5.96 3.21
N GLU A 122 -20.54 4.85 2.86
CA GLU A 122 -20.92 3.49 3.25
C GLU A 122 -20.38 3.09 4.64
N ASN A 123 -19.57 3.93 5.26
CA ASN A 123 -18.87 3.66 6.53
C ASN A 123 -18.24 2.25 6.59
N ILE A 124 -17.72 1.77 5.45
CA ILE A 124 -17.14 0.43 5.35
C ILE A 124 -15.70 0.43 5.89
N PRO A 125 -15.30 -0.56 6.73
CA PRO A 125 -13.92 -0.68 7.14
C PRO A 125 -13.01 -0.86 5.94
N PHE A 126 -11.98 0.00 5.85
CA PHE A 126 -10.95 -0.10 4.84
C PHE A 126 -9.59 -0.26 5.52
N PHE A 127 -9.05 -1.47 5.45
CA PHE A 127 -7.78 -1.81 6.09
C PHE A 127 -6.66 -2.00 5.10
N ALA A 128 -5.46 -1.55 5.50
CA ALA A 128 -4.18 -1.76 4.81
C ALA A 128 -4.19 -1.34 3.33
N PRO A 129 -4.66 -0.12 2.96
CA PRO A 129 -4.44 0.38 1.60
C PRO A 129 -2.94 0.41 1.29
N PHE A 130 -2.56 -0.05 0.09
CA PHE A 130 -1.19 0.05 -0.40
C PHE A 130 -0.93 1.46 -0.97
N SER A 131 -0.91 2.41 -0.06
CA SER A 131 -0.59 3.81 -0.32
C SER A 131 -0.08 4.48 0.96
N GLY A 132 1.00 5.24 0.84
CA GLY A 132 1.54 6.06 1.93
C GLY A 132 0.95 7.48 1.98
N ALA A 133 -0.11 7.78 1.23
CA ALA A 133 -0.63 9.13 1.06
C ALA A 133 -1.19 9.75 2.36
N SER A 134 -1.00 11.04 2.53
CA SER A 134 -1.38 11.82 3.71
C SER A 134 -2.90 11.84 3.95
N PHE A 135 -3.70 11.88 2.90
CA PHE A 135 -5.16 11.91 3.00
C PHE A 135 -5.79 10.65 3.60
N LEU A 136 -5.05 9.54 3.68
CA LEU A 136 -5.46 8.32 4.37
C LEU A 136 -5.21 8.38 5.89
N ARG A 137 -4.58 9.45 6.38
CA ARG A 137 -4.17 9.66 7.79
C ARG A 137 -4.87 10.85 8.44
N ASN A 138 -6.06 11.16 7.95
CA ASN A 138 -6.90 12.29 8.42
C ASN A 138 -7.78 11.96 9.65
N ASN A 139 -7.44 10.90 10.40
CA ASN A 139 -8.19 10.40 11.55
C ASN A 139 -9.63 9.93 11.23
N SER A 140 -9.87 9.46 10.00
CA SER A 140 -11.10 8.76 9.68
C SER A 140 -11.21 7.48 10.51
N ASP A 141 -12.38 7.23 11.08
CA ASP A 141 -12.57 6.07 11.97
C ASP A 141 -12.52 4.74 11.25
N ASN A 142 -12.95 4.70 9.99
CA ASN A 142 -13.10 3.47 9.21
C ASN A 142 -11.90 3.16 8.28
N ILE A 143 -10.88 4.03 8.21
CA ILE A 143 -9.65 3.78 7.44
C ILE A 143 -8.48 3.51 8.40
N ILE A 144 -7.93 2.32 8.34
CA ILE A 144 -6.78 1.92 9.15
C ILE A 144 -5.64 1.51 8.21
N ASN A 145 -4.56 2.29 8.20
CA ASN A 145 -3.37 1.97 7.43
C ASN A 145 -2.53 0.91 8.15
N PHE A 146 -1.91 0.04 7.38
CA PHE A 146 -0.89 -0.87 7.90
C PHE A 146 0.50 -0.24 7.81
N ARG A 147 0.85 0.31 6.67
CA ARG A 147 2.17 0.86 6.31
C ARG A 147 2.42 2.28 6.80
N SER A 148 3.68 2.64 6.94
CA SER A 148 4.15 4.02 7.12
C SER A 148 3.80 4.91 5.92
N SER A 149 3.82 6.23 6.12
CA SER A 149 3.51 7.22 5.09
C SER A 149 4.68 7.47 4.12
N TYR A 150 4.39 7.97 2.93
CA TYR A 150 5.41 8.46 1.99
C TYR A 150 6.27 9.57 2.59
N LYS A 151 5.65 10.42 3.42
CA LYS A 151 6.38 11.47 4.14
C LYS A 151 7.47 10.86 5.03
N GLU A 152 7.15 9.83 5.83
CA GLU A 152 8.11 9.16 6.70
C GLU A 152 9.23 8.48 5.90
N GLU A 153 8.91 7.89 4.75
CA GLU A 153 9.90 7.29 3.85
C GLU A 153 10.89 8.36 3.31
N ILE A 154 10.36 9.49 2.84
CA ILE A 154 11.16 10.59 2.29
C ILE A 154 12.01 11.25 3.37
N GLU A 155 11.44 11.51 4.55
CA GLU A 155 12.20 12.06 5.68
C GLU A 155 13.36 11.15 6.10
N ASN A 156 13.15 9.83 6.09
CA ASN A 156 14.22 8.86 6.39
C ASN A 156 15.31 8.86 5.32
N LEU A 157 14.95 8.92 4.04
CA LEU A 157 15.92 9.04 2.93
C LEU A 157 16.71 10.34 3.01
N VAL A 158 16.04 11.49 3.25
CA VAL A 158 16.70 12.79 3.40
C VAL A 158 17.65 12.79 4.59
N LYS A 159 17.25 12.22 5.73
CA LYS A 159 18.11 12.08 6.91
C LYS A 159 19.34 11.23 6.62
N TYR A 160 19.18 10.11 5.92
CA TYR A 160 20.30 9.26 5.53
C TYR A 160 21.27 9.98 4.59
N LEU A 161 20.78 10.66 3.56
CA LEU A 161 21.62 11.40 2.62
C LEU A 161 22.35 12.56 3.30
N GLU A 162 21.71 13.22 4.26
CA GLU A 162 22.35 14.27 5.06
C GLU A 162 23.55 13.72 5.85
N SER A 163 23.38 12.55 6.50
CA SER A 163 24.48 11.88 7.22
C SER A 163 25.67 11.51 6.32
N GLN A 164 25.40 11.30 5.03
CA GLN A 164 26.41 11.00 4.01
C GLN A 164 26.97 12.25 3.30
N ASN A 165 26.56 13.47 3.68
CA ASN A 165 26.89 14.72 3.01
C ASN A 165 26.51 14.72 1.51
N LYS A 166 25.35 14.14 1.16
CA LYS A 166 24.87 13.93 -0.21
C LYS A 166 23.55 14.68 -0.51
N LEU A 167 23.32 15.84 0.11
CA LEU A 167 22.05 16.56 0.03
C LEU A 167 22.15 17.95 -0.64
N GLU A 168 23.16 18.19 -1.48
CA GLU A 168 23.38 19.52 -2.04
C GLU A 168 22.62 19.76 -3.35
N ARG A 169 22.58 18.77 -4.24
CA ARG A 169 22.00 18.90 -5.59
C ARG A 169 20.96 17.79 -5.79
N VAL A 170 19.73 18.10 -5.39
CA VAL A 170 18.62 17.13 -5.39
C VAL A 170 17.62 17.47 -6.48
N ALA A 171 17.20 16.45 -7.22
CA ALA A 171 16.09 16.49 -8.16
C ALA A 171 15.08 15.36 -7.87
N ILE A 172 13.90 15.43 -8.50
CA ILE A 172 12.87 14.38 -8.41
C ILE A 172 12.33 14.03 -9.79
N PHE A 173 12.22 12.72 -10.06
CA PHE A 173 11.44 12.16 -11.15
C PHE A 173 10.18 11.53 -10.56
N TYR A 174 8.98 11.90 -11.05
CA TYR A 174 7.74 11.45 -10.44
C TYR A 174 6.60 11.22 -11.44
N GLN A 175 5.64 10.36 -11.06
CA GLN A 175 4.39 10.16 -11.79
C GLN A 175 3.50 11.39 -11.64
N ASN A 176 3.04 11.97 -12.74
CA ASN A 176 2.22 13.20 -12.76
C ASN A 176 0.76 12.90 -12.38
N ASP A 177 0.56 12.68 -11.09
CA ASP A 177 -0.74 12.56 -10.42
C ASP A 177 -0.56 12.74 -8.90
N ILE A 178 -1.65 12.55 -8.15
CA ILE A 178 -1.65 12.77 -6.70
C ILE A 178 -0.62 11.91 -5.94
N TYR A 179 -0.19 10.76 -6.49
CA TYR A 179 0.88 9.96 -5.90
C TYR A 179 2.23 10.67 -6.00
N GLY A 180 2.60 11.12 -7.18
CA GLY A 180 3.86 11.82 -7.39
C GLY A 180 3.87 13.21 -6.76
N GLU A 181 2.75 13.94 -6.80
CA GLU A 181 2.60 15.25 -6.16
C GLU A 181 2.80 15.19 -4.64
N GLU A 182 2.24 14.18 -3.97
CA GLU A 182 2.45 13.94 -2.53
C GLU A 182 3.93 13.78 -2.19
N ASN A 183 4.66 13.03 -3.00
CA ASN A 183 6.08 12.79 -2.80
C ASN A 183 6.92 14.01 -3.13
N TYR A 184 6.59 14.73 -4.19
CA TYR A 184 7.21 16.01 -4.54
C TYR A 184 7.09 17.02 -3.40
N ILE A 185 5.88 17.21 -2.87
CA ILE A 185 5.62 18.13 -1.74
C ILE A 185 6.36 17.68 -0.48
N SER A 186 6.34 16.39 -0.17
CA SER A 186 7.04 15.83 0.99
C SER A 186 8.55 16.04 0.89
N LEU A 187 9.15 15.80 -0.27
CA LEU A 187 10.57 16.03 -0.49
C LEU A 187 10.93 17.50 -0.38
N LYS A 188 10.15 18.39 -1.00
CA LYS A 188 10.39 19.84 -0.94
C LYS A 188 10.36 20.37 0.49
N ASN A 189 9.41 19.87 1.30
CA ASN A 189 9.33 20.25 2.71
C ASN A 189 10.51 19.68 3.53
N ALA A 190 10.86 18.42 3.35
CA ALA A 190 11.97 17.79 4.05
C ALA A 190 13.33 18.48 3.72
N LEU A 191 13.55 18.85 2.46
CA LEU A 191 14.73 19.62 2.05
C LEU A 191 14.75 21.01 2.67
N LYS A 192 13.61 21.71 2.71
CA LYS A 192 13.49 23.03 3.34
C LYS A 192 13.85 23.00 4.82
N GLU A 193 13.45 21.97 5.56
CA GLU A 193 13.83 21.78 6.97
C GLU A 193 15.37 21.63 7.17
N LYS A 194 16.06 21.21 6.12
CA LYS A 194 17.53 21.09 6.08
C LYS A 194 18.22 22.30 5.45
N ASN A 195 17.49 23.41 5.20
CA ASN A 195 17.99 24.58 4.47
C ASN A 195 18.53 24.23 3.07
N ARG A 196 17.91 23.27 2.40
CA ARG A 196 18.21 22.84 1.04
C ARG A 196 17.02 23.12 0.11
N GLN A 197 17.28 23.09 -1.19
CA GLN A 197 16.27 23.31 -2.22
C GLN A 197 16.25 22.16 -3.22
N LEU A 198 15.08 21.87 -3.74
CA LEU A 198 14.92 21.00 -4.90
C LEU A 198 15.33 21.78 -6.15
N LEU A 199 16.29 21.27 -6.93
CA LEU A 199 16.85 21.97 -8.10
C LEU A 199 16.04 21.79 -9.37
N ALA A 200 15.47 20.58 -9.56
CA ALA A 200 14.62 20.27 -10.72
C ALA A 200 13.59 19.22 -10.38
N GLU A 201 12.53 19.25 -11.13
CA GLU A 201 11.47 18.24 -11.14
C GLU A 201 11.21 17.81 -12.57
N GLY A 202 10.96 16.51 -12.77
CA GLY A 202 10.55 15.98 -14.04
C GLY A 202 9.46 14.95 -13.84
N SER A 203 8.39 15.01 -14.62
CA SER A 203 7.26 14.12 -14.45
C SER A 203 6.89 13.35 -15.72
N TYR A 204 6.19 12.22 -15.54
CA TYR A 204 5.63 11.43 -16.63
C TYR A 204 4.17 11.04 -16.33
N ASN A 205 3.39 10.83 -17.37
CA ASN A 205 1.99 10.46 -17.21
C ASN A 205 1.84 9.00 -16.75
N ARG A 206 0.96 8.77 -15.74
CA ARG A 206 0.63 7.43 -15.26
C ARG A 206 0.32 6.48 -16.41
N ASN A 207 0.69 5.21 -16.25
CA ASN A 207 0.50 4.13 -17.23
C ASN A 207 1.21 4.36 -18.58
N THR A 208 2.20 5.26 -18.64
CA THR A 208 3.07 5.47 -19.81
C THR A 208 4.54 5.26 -19.47
N LEU A 209 5.39 5.22 -20.50
CA LEU A 209 6.85 5.20 -20.40
C LEU A 209 7.48 6.46 -21.03
N SER A 210 6.74 7.56 -21.09
CA SER A 210 7.17 8.82 -21.73
C SER A 210 8.06 9.64 -20.80
N ILE A 211 9.31 9.19 -20.60
CA ILE A 211 10.25 9.78 -19.64
C ILE A 211 11.18 10.84 -20.22
N SER A 212 11.24 11.01 -21.52
CA SER A 212 12.32 11.78 -22.20
C SER A 212 12.33 13.26 -21.82
N HIS A 213 11.16 13.89 -21.65
CA HIS A 213 11.07 15.28 -21.24
C HIS A 213 11.60 15.48 -19.81
N ALA A 214 11.07 14.68 -18.89
CA ALA A 214 11.51 14.69 -17.49
C ALA A 214 13.02 14.42 -17.33
N PHE A 215 13.57 13.53 -18.17
CA PHE A 215 14.98 13.25 -18.18
C PHE A 215 15.83 14.47 -18.53
N ASN A 216 15.46 15.20 -19.57
CA ASN A 216 16.20 16.39 -20.02
C ASN A 216 16.16 17.50 -18.96
N GLU A 217 15.00 17.79 -18.39
CA GLU A 217 14.85 18.80 -17.33
C GLU A 217 15.72 18.49 -16.11
N ILE A 218 15.79 17.21 -15.71
CA ILE A 218 16.61 16.78 -14.58
C ILE A 218 18.10 16.81 -14.92
N LYS A 219 18.47 16.40 -16.13
CA LYS A 219 19.87 16.39 -16.57
C LYS A 219 20.47 17.79 -16.56
N ASP A 220 19.75 18.81 -17.00
CA ASP A 220 20.24 20.20 -17.14
C ASP A 220 20.79 20.77 -15.81
N VAL A 221 20.30 20.30 -14.66
CA VAL A 221 20.77 20.76 -13.35
C VAL A 221 21.91 19.90 -12.77
N LYS A 222 22.33 18.82 -13.43
CA LYS A 222 23.41 17.91 -13.01
C LYS A 222 23.27 17.50 -11.52
N PRO A 223 22.19 16.83 -11.13
CA PRO A 223 21.94 16.50 -9.73
C PRO A 223 22.96 15.51 -9.18
N GLN A 224 23.14 15.51 -7.86
CA GLN A 224 23.87 14.47 -7.12
C GLN A 224 22.96 13.32 -6.72
N VAL A 225 21.69 13.64 -6.46
CA VAL A 225 20.65 12.69 -6.03
C VAL A 225 19.39 12.95 -6.82
N ILE A 226 18.75 11.87 -7.27
CA ILE A 226 17.43 11.88 -7.89
C ILE A 226 16.49 11.01 -7.07
N PHE A 227 15.45 11.62 -6.49
CA PHE A 227 14.35 10.88 -5.91
C PHE A 227 13.46 10.32 -7.03
N ILE A 228 13.09 9.05 -6.91
CA ILE A 228 12.31 8.34 -7.91
C ILE A 228 10.95 7.98 -7.30
N SER A 229 9.89 8.59 -7.82
CA SER A 229 8.52 8.45 -7.31
C SER A 229 7.53 8.07 -8.43
N GLY A 230 7.81 6.97 -9.07
CA GLY A 230 7.01 6.40 -10.17
C GLY A 230 6.78 4.90 -10.02
N ALA A 231 6.15 4.32 -11.04
CA ALA A 231 5.99 2.88 -11.18
C ALA A 231 7.31 2.21 -11.63
N TYR A 232 7.53 0.96 -11.23
CA TYR A 232 8.81 0.26 -11.43
C TYR A 232 9.32 0.26 -12.88
N LYS A 233 8.45 0.11 -13.89
CA LYS A 233 8.86 0.13 -15.32
C LYS A 233 9.40 1.49 -15.74
N ALA A 234 8.69 2.58 -15.42
CA ALA A 234 9.12 3.94 -15.74
C ALA A 234 10.38 4.34 -14.95
N ASN A 235 10.44 3.95 -13.66
CA ASN A 235 11.61 4.18 -12.82
C ASN A 235 12.85 3.48 -13.38
N SER A 236 12.74 2.22 -13.75
CA SER A 236 13.86 1.43 -14.30
C SER A 236 14.36 1.99 -15.63
N LEU A 237 13.44 2.40 -16.51
CA LEU A 237 13.80 3.02 -17.80
C LEU A 237 14.50 4.36 -17.61
N PHE A 238 14.05 5.19 -16.64
CA PHE A 238 14.71 6.45 -16.30
C PHE A 238 16.13 6.21 -15.77
N ILE A 239 16.28 5.25 -14.86
CA ILE A 239 17.60 4.88 -14.29
C ILE A 239 18.53 4.34 -15.37
N GLN A 240 18.05 3.46 -16.26
CA GLN A 240 18.85 2.97 -17.39
C GLN A 240 19.39 4.14 -18.20
N LYS A 241 18.49 5.04 -18.64
CA LYS A 241 18.88 6.18 -19.45
C LYS A 241 19.88 7.11 -18.73
N ALA A 242 19.72 7.29 -17.41
CA ALA A 242 20.65 8.09 -16.62
C ALA A 242 22.02 7.41 -16.46
N LYS A 243 22.08 6.11 -16.32
CA LYS A 243 23.36 5.37 -16.25
C LYS A 243 24.13 5.29 -17.58
N GLU A 244 23.42 5.44 -18.70
CA GLU A 244 24.03 5.56 -20.03
C GLU A 244 24.55 6.96 -20.32
N ASP A 245 24.20 7.97 -19.50
CA ASP A 245 24.57 9.36 -19.67
C ASP A 245 25.83 9.71 -18.84
N GLU A 246 26.85 10.30 -19.47
CA GLU A 246 28.13 10.63 -18.83
C GLU A 246 28.02 11.56 -17.62
N GLU A 247 27.00 12.43 -17.58
CA GLU A 247 26.79 13.39 -16.51
C GLU A 247 25.97 12.82 -15.34
N LEU A 248 25.17 11.76 -15.58
CA LEU A 248 24.25 11.19 -14.60
C LEU A 248 24.61 9.76 -14.16
N LYS A 249 25.59 9.10 -14.76
CA LYS A 249 25.93 7.68 -14.49
C LYS A 249 26.27 7.36 -13.04
N ASP A 250 26.79 8.34 -12.28
CA ASP A 250 27.20 8.19 -10.88
C ASP A 250 26.19 8.77 -9.87
N VAL A 251 25.04 9.24 -10.34
CA VAL A 251 23.98 9.82 -9.50
C VAL A 251 23.41 8.76 -8.54
N ILE A 252 23.04 9.19 -7.35
CA ILE A 252 22.33 8.36 -6.37
C ILE A 252 20.82 8.44 -6.67
N PHE A 253 20.19 7.28 -6.80
CA PHE A 253 18.74 7.17 -6.96
C PHE A 253 18.11 6.74 -5.65
N CYS A 254 17.09 7.47 -5.19
CA CYS A 254 16.32 7.16 -4.00
C CYS A 254 14.89 6.74 -4.39
N ASN A 255 14.58 5.46 -4.26
CA ASN A 255 13.28 4.90 -4.61
C ASN A 255 12.44 4.67 -3.35
N ILE A 256 11.18 5.12 -3.36
CA ILE A 256 10.23 4.83 -2.27
C ILE A 256 9.52 3.49 -2.50
N SER A 257 8.92 2.94 -1.45
CA SER A 257 8.37 1.57 -1.44
C SER A 257 7.37 1.29 -2.56
N PHE A 258 6.57 2.29 -2.97
CA PHE A 258 5.60 2.12 -4.07
C PHE A 258 6.27 1.88 -5.44
N GLY A 259 7.53 2.23 -5.60
CA GLY A 259 8.31 1.87 -6.79
C GLY A 259 8.61 0.38 -6.93
N ASP A 260 8.28 -0.44 -5.93
CA ASP A 260 8.49 -1.90 -5.90
C ASP A 260 9.94 -2.32 -6.17
N ALA A 261 10.73 -2.40 -5.13
CA ALA A 261 12.14 -2.72 -5.21
C ALA A 261 12.43 -4.05 -5.92
N ASN A 262 11.63 -5.10 -5.67
CA ASN A 262 11.83 -6.41 -6.29
C ASN A 262 11.58 -6.37 -7.80
N SER A 263 10.48 -5.73 -8.23
CA SER A 263 10.16 -5.59 -9.65
C SER A 263 11.14 -4.64 -10.36
N MET A 264 11.61 -3.56 -9.67
CA MET A 264 12.65 -2.68 -10.22
C MET A 264 13.96 -3.43 -10.46
N VAL A 265 14.44 -4.19 -9.49
CA VAL A 265 15.66 -5.00 -9.64
C VAL A 265 15.54 -5.97 -10.81
N LYS A 266 14.39 -6.66 -10.92
CA LYS A 266 14.11 -7.57 -12.04
C LYS A 266 14.11 -6.82 -13.38
N GLU A 267 13.48 -5.65 -13.45
CA GLU A 267 13.40 -4.87 -14.68
C GLU A 267 14.75 -4.28 -15.07
N LEU A 268 15.53 -3.75 -14.14
CA LEU A 268 16.89 -3.28 -14.38
C LEU A 268 17.80 -4.41 -14.91
N LYS A 269 17.66 -5.62 -14.38
CA LYS A 269 18.38 -6.80 -14.87
C LYS A 269 17.98 -7.12 -16.32
N ASN A 270 16.69 -7.05 -16.67
CA ASN A 270 16.20 -7.23 -18.03
C ASN A 270 16.75 -6.16 -18.99
N LEU A 271 16.96 -4.95 -18.49
CA LEU A 271 17.54 -3.81 -19.21
C LEU A 271 19.09 -3.82 -19.23
N ASN A 272 19.73 -4.87 -18.72
CA ASN A 272 21.19 -4.95 -18.53
C ASN A 272 21.78 -3.76 -17.76
N THR A 273 21.04 -3.25 -16.78
CA THR A 273 21.42 -2.10 -15.96
C THR A 273 21.72 -2.56 -14.53
N ASP A 274 22.84 -2.13 -13.96
CA ASP A 274 23.21 -2.46 -12.59
C ASP A 274 22.37 -1.69 -11.55
N THR A 275 22.40 -2.15 -10.30
CA THR A 275 21.69 -1.55 -9.17
C THR A 275 22.58 -0.68 -8.28
N LYS A 276 23.82 -0.40 -8.70
CA LYS A 276 24.73 0.45 -7.94
C LYS A 276 24.13 1.85 -7.76
N ASN A 277 24.37 2.46 -6.62
CA ASN A 277 23.87 3.79 -6.26
C ASN A 277 22.33 3.90 -6.23
N ILE A 278 21.60 2.80 -6.05
CA ILE A 278 20.16 2.85 -5.81
C ILE A 278 19.87 2.52 -4.34
N ILE A 279 19.16 3.42 -3.68
CA ILE A 279 18.65 3.25 -2.32
C ILE A 279 17.15 3.00 -2.40
N PHE A 280 16.70 1.89 -1.81
CA PHE A 280 15.31 1.49 -1.75
C PHE A 280 14.76 1.72 -0.34
N SER A 281 13.77 2.60 -0.19
CA SER A 281 12.98 2.69 1.03
C SER A 281 11.92 1.59 1.05
N GLN A 282 11.68 0.99 2.21
CA GLN A 282 10.66 -0.01 2.45
C GLN A 282 9.93 0.25 3.76
N VAL A 283 8.69 -0.22 3.85
CA VAL A 283 7.81 -0.06 5.02
C VAL A 283 7.76 -1.30 5.91
N VAL A 284 8.39 -2.37 5.45
CA VAL A 284 8.59 -3.63 6.20
C VAL A 284 10.07 -3.99 6.20
N PRO A 285 10.55 -4.76 7.19
CA PRO A 285 11.95 -5.22 7.24
C PRO A 285 12.25 -6.17 6.10
N ASN A 286 13.53 -6.55 5.97
CA ASN A 286 13.96 -7.49 4.95
C ASN A 286 13.25 -8.84 5.10
N TYR A 287 12.52 -9.24 4.06
CA TYR A 287 11.80 -10.52 3.96
C TYR A 287 12.74 -11.74 3.89
N GLU A 288 14.05 -11.52 3.78
CA GLU A 288 15.10 -12.55 3.83
C GLU A 288 15.72 -12.69 5.23
N ASN A 289 15.42 -11.80 6.19
CA ASN A 289 16.00 -11.80 7.52
C ASN A 289 15.42 -12.92 8.41
N GLN A 290 16.02 -14.10 8.36
CA GLN A 290 15.59 -15.28 9.12
C GLN A 290 15.74 -15.14 10.65
N ASN A 291 16.36 -14.09 11.16
CA ASN A 291 16.38 -13.79 12.60
C ASN A 291 15.01 -13.33 13.11
N LEU A 292 14.14 -12.87 12.22
CA LEU A 292 12.76 -12.52 12.53
C LEU A 292 11.85 -13.74 12.36
N LYS A 293 11.22 -14.18 13.44
CA LYS A 293 10.33 -15.36 13.40
C LYS A 293 9.18 -15.18 12.39
N ILE A 294 8.64 -13.97 12.28
CA ILE A 294 7.59 -13.66 11.31
C ILE A 294 8.04 -13.82 9.87
N VAL A 295 9.32 -13.60 9.55
CA VAL A 295 9.89 -13.85 8.21
C VAL A 295 9.92 -15.35 7.92
N ASN A 296 10.32 -16.17 8.90
CA ASN A 296 10.33 -17.63 8.75
C ASN A 296 8.90 -18.17 8.53
N GLU A 297 7.91 -17.64 9.27
CA GLU A 297 6.49 -17.98 9.06
C GLU A 297 6.03 -17.59 7.63
N TYR A 298 6.32 -16.38 7.20
CA TYR A 298 6.00 -15.92 5.83
C TYR A 298 6.59 -16.83 4.76
N GLN A 299 7.90 -17.13 4.85
CA GLN A 299 8.58 -17.99 3.88
C GLN A 299 8.00 -19.41 3.85
N MET A 300 7.71 -19.98 5.03
CA MET A 300 7.08 -21.31 5.16
C MET A 300 5.69 -21.33 4.52
N VAL A 301 4.87 -20.33 4.80
CA VAL A 301 3.49 -20.26 4.30
C VAL A 301 3.46 -19.99 2.80
N MET A 302 4.28 -19.06 2.30
CA MET A 302 4.43 -18.83 0.86
C MET A 302 4.89 -20.08 0.14
N LYS A 303 5.89 -20.79 0.66
CA LYS A 303 6.37 -22.06 0.09
C LYS A 303 5.26 -23.12 0.04
N LYS A 304 4.37 -23.15 1.03
CA LYS A 304 3.26 -24.12 1.09
C LYS A 304 2.20 -23.88 0.02
N TYR A 305 1.79 -22.61 -0.18
CA TYR A 305 0.64 -22.30 -1.03
C TYR A 305 1.01 -21.68 -2.39
N PHE A 306 2.20 -21.12 -2.51
CA PHE A 306 2.69 -20.39 -3.70
C PHE A 306 4.18 -20.67 -3.94
N SER A 307 4.57 -21.94 -4.02
CA SER A 307 5.97 -22.38 -4.12
C SER A 307 6.69 -21.91 -5.40
N ASP A 308 5.93 -21.59 -6.46
CA ASP A 308 6.42 -21.09 -7.75
C ASP A 308 6.49 -19.56 -7.83
N LYS A 309 6.06 -18.87 -6.78
CA LYS A 309 6.01 -17.40 -6.75
C LYS A 309 7.18 -16.80 -5.98
N PRO A 310 7.76 -15.70 -6.48
CA PRO A 310 8.89 -15.08 -5.81
C PRO A 310 8.46 -14.47 -4.46
N LEU A 311 9.35 -14.52 -3.50
CA LEU A 311 9.26 -13.75 -2.28
C LEU A 311 9.64 -12.29 -2.55
N GLY A 312 9.08 -11.36 -1.77
CA GLY A 312 9.40 -9.93 -1.91
C GLY A 312 8.74 -9.06 -0.86
N PHE A 313 9.12 -7.78 -0.82
CA PHE A 313 8.59 -6.81 0.15
C PHE A 313 7.08 -6.66 0.06
N LEU A 314 6.51 -6.61 -1.13
CA LEU A 314 5.07 -6.43 -1.33
C LEU A 314 4.25 -7.63 -0.85
N SER A 315 4.64 -8.84 -1.22
CA SER A 315 3.96 -10.06 -0.75
C SER A 315 4.16 -10.28 0.75
N PHE A 316 5.29 -9.85 1.30
CA PHE A 316 5.53 -9.87 2.75
C PHE A 316 4.62 -8.88 3.48
N GLU A 317 4.52 -7.63 3.01
CA GLU A 317 3.59 -6.65 3.58
C GLU A 317 2.13 -7.12 3.52
N ALA A 318 1.73 -7.71 2.39
CA ALA A 318 0.40 -8.27 2.20
C ALA A 318 0.13 -9.45 3.15
N PHE A 319 1.11 -10.30 3.37
CA PHE A 319 1.05 -11.39 4.36
C PHE A 319 0.90 -10.86 5.79
N LEU A 320 1.73 -9.89 6.18
CA LEU A 320 1.71 -9.29 7.52
C LEU A 320 0.37 -8.62 7.82
N SER A 321 -0.12 -7.81 6.89
CA SER A 321 -1.42 -7.14 7.03
C SER A 321 -2.58 -8.14 7.06
N SER A 322 -2.49 -9.24 6.32
CA SER A 322 -3.47 -10.34 6.37
C SER A 322 -3.48 -11.04 7.72
N LYS A 323 -2.31 -11.26 8.33
CA LYS A 323 -2.20 -11.82 9.68
C LYS A 323 -2.85 -10.90 10.73
N VAL A 324 -2.64 -9.59 10.61
CA VAL A 324 -3.30 -8.59 11.47
C VAL A 324 -4.81 -8.64 11.29
N LEU A 325 -5.32 -8.69 10.06
CA LEU A 325 -6.76 -8.77 9.78
C LEU A 325 -7.38 -10.03 10.37
N VAL A 326 -6.78 -11.19 10.15
CA VAL A 326 -7.25 -12.49 10.70
C VAL A 326 -7.24 -12.45 12.23
N ASN A 327 -6.19 -11.92 12.85
CA ASN A 327 -6.15 -11.75 14.32
C ASN A 327 -7.25 -10.80 14.80
N ALA A 328 -7.48 -9.67 14.14
CA ALA A 328 -8.54 -8.74 14.50
C ALA A 328 -9.92 -9.42 14.43
N ILE A 329 -10.20 -10.17 13.36
CA ILE A 329 -11.45 -10.92 13.20
C ILE A 329 -11.58 -11.99 14.29
N SER A 330 -10.53 -12.73 14.63
CA SER A 330 -10.56 -13.80 15.65
C SER A 330 -10.88 -13.30 17.07
N ARG A 331 -10.66 -12.01 17.34
CA ARG A 331 -10.96 -11.33 18.61
C ARG A 331 -12.38 -10.77 18.69
N ILE A 332 -13.18 -10.89 17.65
CA ILE A 332 -14.57 -10.42 17.66
C ILE A 332 -15.44 -11.46 18.35
N ASP A 333 -16.00 -11.11 19.50
CA ASP A 333 -16.96 -11.94 20.21
C ASP A 333 -18.40 -11.70 19.73
N GLY A 334 -19.16 -12.78 19.57
CA GLY A 334 -20.57 -12.77 19.18
C GLY A 334 -20.79 -12.35 17.72
N LYS A 335 -21.76 -11.46 17.48
CA LYS A 335 -22.13 -11.00 16.13
C LYS A 335 -21.00 -10.19 15.49
N PHE A 336 -20.68 -10.48 14.22
CA PHE A 336 -19.71 -9.75 13.43
C PHE A 336 -20.32 -8.44 12.94
N THR A 337 -19.70 -7.31 13.33
CA THR A 337 -20.06 -5.98 12.87
C THR A 337 -18.82 -5.24 12.39
N ARG A 338 -19.00 -4.27 11.49
CA ARG A 338 -17.92 -3.42 10.97
C ARG A 338 -17.23 -2.61 12.09
N ASP A 339 -18.00 -2.08 13.05
CA ASP A 339 -17.45 -1.33 14.19
C ASP A 339 -16.54 -2.18 15.07
N LYS A 340 -16.92 -3.44 15.34
CA LYS A 340 -16.08 -4.37 16.10
C LYS A 340 -14.78 -4.68 15.37
N LEU A 341 -14.81 -4.80 14.04
CA LEU A 341 -13.60 -4.98 13.25
C LEU A 341 -12.69 -3.76 13.34
N ILE A 342 -13.25 -2.55 13.18
CA ILE A 342 -12.50 -1.29 13.31
C ILE A 342 -11.84 -1.21 14.69
N PHE A 343 -12.59 -1.47 15.75
CA PHE A 343 -12.05 -1.49 17.12
C PHE A 343 -10.94 -2.54 17.29
N ALA A 344 -11.16 -3.74 16.79
CA ALA A 344 -10.17 -4.82 16.87
C ALA A 344 -8.88 -4.49 16.10
N LEU A 345 -8.96 -3.84 14.94
CA LEU A 345 -7.80 -3.39 14.18
C LEU A 345 -7.02 -2.30 14.94
N LYS A 346 -7.71 -1.30 15.50
CA LYS A 346 -7.09 -0.22 16.29
C LYS A 346 -6.43 -0.71 17.59
N THR A 347 -6.89 -1.85 18.12
CA THR A 347 -6.37 -2.48 19.35
C THR A 347 -5.52 -3.72 19.06
N THR A 348 -4.88 -3.77 17.90
CA THR A 348 -3.98 -4.87 17.53
C THR A 348 -2.85 -5.01 18.56
N PRO A 349 -2.55 -6.23 19.06
CA PRO A 349 -1.44 -6.45 19.96
C PRO A 349 -0.10 -6.03 19.35
N SER A 350 0.72 -5.33 20.12
CA SER A 350 1.98 -4.75 19.65
C SER A 350 3.04 -5.78 19.24
N ASP A 351 2.95 -6.99 19.75
CA ASP A 351 3.86 -8.12 19.54
C ASP A 351 3.33 -9.20 18.60
N LEU A 352 2.15 -8.98 17.98
CA LEU A 352 1.50 -9.94 17.07
C LEU A 352 2.42 -10.41 15.93
N LEU A 353 3.24 -9.52 15.42
CA LEU A 353 4.20 -9.80 14.35
C LEU A 353 5.59 -10.00 14.99
N GLU A 354 5.88 -11.18 15.46
CA GLU A 354 7.10 -11.54 16.20
C GLU A 354 8.41 -10.99 15.61
N GLY A 355 8.87 -9.87 16.16
CA GLY A 355 10.05 -9.12 15.71
C GLY A 355 9.72 -7.79 15.02
N ILE A 356 8.43 -7.47 14.77
CA ILE A 356 7.97 -6.18 14.22
C ILE A 356 6.97 -5.58 15.22
N HIS A 357 7.30 -4.41 15.76
CA HIS A 357 6.42 -3.71 16.71
C HIS A 357 5.26 -3.02 15.99
N LEU A 358 4.04 -3.25 16.48
CA LEU A 358 2.83 -2.58 16.01
C LEU A 358 2.34 -1.57 17.05
N GLU A 359 2.01 -0.37 16.61
CA GLU A 359 1.40 0.66 17.43
C GLU A 359 0.42 1.46 16.58
N TYR A 360 -0.87 1.47 16.97
CA TYR A 360 -1.85 2.31 16.28
C TYR A 360 -1.63 3.79 16.61
N LYS A 361 -1.04 4.51 15.67
CA LYS A 361 -0.74 5.93 15.77
C LYS A 361 -0.90 6.59 14.41
N ASN A 362 -1.42 7.81 14.36
CA ASN A 362 -1.62 8.55 13.10
C ASN A 362 -2.39 7.72 12.05
N SER A 363 -3.42 6.97 12.47
CA SER A 363 -4.22 6.09 11.62
C SER A 363 -3.43 4.97 10.93
N GLN A 364 -2.26 4.58 11.45
CA GLN A 364 -1.42 3.51 10.91
C GLN A 364 -0.88 2.60 12.03
N LEU A 365 -0.47 1.38 11.67
CA LEU A 365 0.06 0.37 12.61
C LEU A 365 1.59 0.28 12.57
N LEU A 366 2.21 0.36 11.39
CA LEU A 366 3.66 0.44 11.25
C LEU A 366 4.10 1.91 11.23
N ASN A 367 5.12 2.21 12.05
CA ASN A 367 5.64 3.56 12.22
C ASN A 367 7.15 3.63 11.97
N GLN A 368 7.67 2.67 11.22
CA GLN A 368 9.09 2.54 10.89
C GLN A 368 9.27 2.32 9.40
N THR A 369 10.33 2.89 8.85
CA THR A 369 10.78 2.67 7.47
C THR A 369 12.21 2.17 7.47
N TYR A 370 12.58 1.42 6.44
CA TYR A 370 13.87 0.76 6.28
C TYR A 370 14.51 1.21 4.97
N LEU A 371 15.85 1.29 4.92
CA LEU A 371 16.59 1.63 3.72
C LEU A 371 17.46 0.44 3.31
N PHE A 372 17.45 0.14 2.02
CA PHE A 372 18.23 -0.97 1.47
C PHE A 372 19.01 -0.54 0.24
N LYS A 373 20.14 -1.21 0.02
CA LYS A 373 20.80 -1.35 -1.28
C LYS A 373 20.65 -2.79 -1.76
N TYR A 374 20.78 -3.02 -3.06
CA TYR A 374 20.77 -4.36 -3.62
C TYR A 374 22.16 -4.72 -4.15
N GLU A 375 22.80 -5.71 -3.55
CA GLU A 375 24.13 -6.18 -3.89
C GLU A 375 24.19 -7.71 -3.74
N ASN A 376 24.93 -8.39 -4.60
CA ASN A 376 25.13 -9.84 -4.56
C ASN A 376 23.80 -10.63 -4.49
N GLU A 377 22.80 -10.18 -5.25
CA GLU A 377 21.45 -10.77 -5.32
C GLU A 377 20.61 -10.67 -4.03
N HIS A 378 21.01 -9.82 -3.05
CA HIS A 378 20.32 -9.62 -1.79
C HIS A 378 20.07 -8.15 -1.49
N PHE A 379 18.98 -7.88 -0.77
CA PHE A 379 18.75 -6.57 -0.17
C PHE A 379 19.52 -6.47 1.15
N ILE A 380 20.44 -5.51 1.22
CA ILE A 380 21.27 -5.24 2.40
C ILE A 380 20.75 -3.97 3.05
N GLU A 381 20.35 -4.06 4.33
CA GLU A 381 19.87 -2.92 5.08
C GLU A 381 21.02 -1.92 5.34
N LEU A 382 20.73 -0.64 5.14
CA LEU A 382 21.65 0.44 5.40
C LEU A 382 21.50 0.89 6.86
N GLU A 383 22.61 0.95 7.58
CA GLU A 383 22.64 1.49 8.94
C GLU A 383 22.33 3.00 8.94
N ARG A 384 21.58 3.43 9.95
CA ARG A 384 21.14 4.83 10.13
C ARG A 384 22.21 5.70 10.72
#